data_48a0534e93410aead456d1c011bf608b
#
_entry.id   48a0534e93410aead456d1c011bf608b
#
_cell.length_a   1.000
_cell.length_b   1.000
_cell.length_c   1.000
_cell.angle_alpha   90.00
_cell.angle_beta   90.00
_cell.angle_gamma   90.00
#
_symmetry.space_group_name_H-M   'P 1'
#
loop_
_entity.id
_entity.type
_entity.pdbx_description
1 polymer ?
#
loop_
_entity_poly.entity_id
_entity_poly.type
_entity_poly.pdbx_seq_one_letter_code
_entity_poly.pdbx_strand_id
1 'polypeptide(L)'
;MFSRRFEPSQTKSVSSKSGRSRRASSSFTKEAGISKRPVESGRRRAGTVSNAGASESTLGGSISAIVTLVVGQEQRIFAAHENILGASPFFQSVLKNQLMDSQTKKISLPDEEPEVFSSILEYLYKGDYYPRLVHNKKRNSWELEQAGEDGRSEATIYHHTVEGELLKDTAIYCAAEKYGLEELKRIALRKQGLQSGIQASTILASARYAYANTPDTDSKLRAHYLALIIRSRSTFKRSGTMQLEMFNGNTQLFFDLFVALCNHVDDISSAASTPRTPRSGRPF
;
A
#
# COMPACT_ATOMS: atom_id res chain seq x y z
N MET A 1 54.47 4.94 26.87
CA MET A 1 54.28 6.19 27.67
C MET A 1 53.70 7.23 26.79
N PHE A 2 52.45 7.59 26.96
CA PHE A 2 51.78 8.88 26.92
C PHE A 2 50.27 8.61 26.88
N SER A 3 49.70 8.53 28.08
CA SER A 3 48.26 8.66 28.32
C SER A 3 47.83 10.11 28.07
N ARG A 4 46.82 10.36 27.28
CA ARG A 4 46.06 11.61 27.33
C ARG A 4 44.60 11.29 27.67
N ARG A 5 44.23 11.67 28.90
CA ARG A 5 42.88 11.75 29.44
C ARG A 5 42.15 12.89 28.71
N PHE A 6 40.96 12.64 28.23
CA PHE A 6 40.00 13.68 27.83
C PHE A 6 38.91 13.80 28.89
N GLU A 7 38.79 15.00 29.45
CA GLU A 7 37.69 15.41 30.33
C GLU A 7 36.51 15.90 29.49
N PRO A 8 35.24 15.70 29.97
CA PRO A 8 34.07 16.17 29.26
C PRO A 8 33.76 17.62 29.62
N SER A 9 33.59 18.48 28.60
CA SER A 9 33.16 19.85 28.74
C SER A 9 31.61 19.92 28.97
N GLN A 10 31.30 20.67 30.05
CA GLN A 10 29.93 21.01 30.45
C GLN A 10 29.30 21.98 29.42
N THR A 11 28.13 21.66 28.90
CA THR A 11 27.29 22.59 28.16
C THR A 11 26.23 23.24 29.06
N LYS A 12 26.27 24.56 29.07
CA LYS A 12 25.35 25.44 29.82
C LYS A 12 23.93 25.37 29.23
N SER A 13 22.97 25.19 30.09
CA SER A 13 21.54 25.32 29.84
C SER A 13 21.17 26.80 29.61
N VAL A 14 20.54 27.10 28.49
CA VAL A 14 19.89 28.38 28.24
C VAL A 14 18.38 28.25 28.42
N SER A 15 17.88 28.94 29.43
CA SER A 15 16.44 29.06 29.73
C SER A 15 15.82 30.05 28.75
N SER A 16 14.78 29.67 28.04
CA SER A 16 13.93 30.57 27.28
C SER A 16 12.55 30.75 27.91
N LYS A 17 12.22 32.02 28.02
CA LYS A 17 11.06 32.60 28.67
C LYS A 17 9.73 32.24 28.02
N SER A 18 8.75 31.96 28.86
CA SER A 18 7.34 31.85 28.54
C SER A 18 6.74 33.17 28.01
N GLY A 19 6.14 33.11 26.83
CA GLY A 19 5.29 34.15 26.27
C GLY A 19 3.80 33.78 26.47
N ARG A 20 3.12 34.50 27.35
CA ARG A 20 1.69 34.48 27.58
C ARG A 20 0.99 35.11 26.39
N SER A 21 0.02 34.46 25.78
CA SER A 21 -0.97 35.12 24.93
C SER A 21 -2.38 34.66 25.25
N ARG A 22 -3.25 35.65 25.14
CA ARG A 22 -4.55 35.82 25.80
C ARG A 22 -5.67 35.01 25.15
N ARG A 23 -6.60 34.58 26.01
CA ARG A 23 -7.96 34.16 25.71
C ARG A 23 -8.70 35.16 24.81
N ALA A 24 -9.48 34.65 23.87
CA ALA A 24 -10.71 35.26 23.45
C ALA A 24 -11.79 34.16 23.35
N SER A 25 -12.71 34.23 24.26
CA SER A 25 -13.98 33.54 24.28
C SER A 25 -14.96 34.28 23.37
N SER A 26 -15.72 33.60 22.55
CA SER A 26 -17.02 34.07 22.11
C SER A 26 -17.97 32.87 21.94
N SER A 27 -18.85 32.79 22.91
CA SER A 27 -20.07 32.03 22.89
C SER A 27 -21.06 32.65 21.89
N PHE A 28 -21.70 31.84 21.06
CA PHE A 28 -22.98 32.16 20.45
C PHE A 28 -23.89 30.93 20.47
N THR A 29 -24.75 30.91 21.45
CA THR A 29 -26.03 30.22 21.47
C THR A 29 -27.00 30.96 20.57
N LYS A 30 -27.68 30.26 19.67
CA LYS A 30 -29.07 30.62 19.31
C LYS A 30 -29.84 29.36 18.90
N GLU A 31 -30.88 29.20 19.69
CA GLU A 31 -32.00 28.28 19.56
C GLU A 31 -32.84 28.53 18.32
N ALA A 32 -33.68 27.54 18.11
CA ALA A 32 -35.06 27.55 17.65
C ALA A 32 -35.35 27.27 16.19
N GLY A 33 -36.20 26.25 16.03
CA GLY A 33 -36.95 26.04 14.79
C GLY A 33 -37.56 24.66 14.68
N ILE A 34 -38.43 24.28 15.64
CA ILE A 34 -39.39 23.19 15.51
C ILE A 34 -40.43 23.57 14.46
N SER A 35 -40.56 22.82 13.38
CA SER A 35 -41.74 22.84 12.51
C SER A 35 -42.32 21.46 12.40
N LYS A 36 -43.41 21.23 13.11
CA LYS A 36 -44.36 20.14 12.91
C LYS A 36 -45.27 20.48 11.73
N ARG A 37 -45.58 19.47 10.89
CA ARG A 37 -46.91 19.30 10.31
C ARG A 37 -46.96 18.22 9.20
N PRO A 38 -48.18 17.74 8.91
CA PRO A 38 -49.10 16.93 9.72
C PRO A 38 -49.41 15.58 9.07
N VAL A 39 -49.94 14.70 9.88
CA VAL A 39 -50.56 13.43 9.49
C VAL A 39 -51.88 13.71 8.77
N GLU A 40 -52.10 13.12 7.61
CA GLU A 40 -53.41 13.03 6.98
C GLU A 40 -53.78 11.58 6.77
N SER A 41 -54.83 11.19 7.46
CA SER A 41 -55.51 9.91 7.43
C SER A 41 -56.42 9.85 6.21
N GLY A 42 -56.36 8.79 5.39
CA GLY A 42 -57.24 8.57 4.24
C GLY A 42 -57.58 7.11 4.02
N ARG A 43 -58.62 6.65 4.70
CA ARG A 43 -59.66 5.68 4.32
C ARG A 43 -59.36 4.45 3.48
N ARG A 44 -59.63 3.37 4.15
CA ARG A 44 -59.94 2.00 3.64
C ARG A 44 -60.85 2.00 2.42
N ARG A 45 -60.53 1.12 1.45
CA ARG A 45 -61.54 0.41 0.64
C ARG A 45 -61.12 -1.03 0.46
N ALA A 46 -61.98 -1.88 0.94
CA ALA A 46 -61.95 -3.32 0.72
C ALA A 46 -62.31 -3.62 -0.74
N GLY A 47 -61.65 -4.56 -1.36
CA GLY A 47 -61.91 -5.07 -2.70
C GLY A 47 -61.25 -6.42 -2.91
N THR A 48 -62.02 -7.41 -2.67
CA THR A 48 -62.22 -8.72 -3.27
C THR A 48 -61.00 -9.49 -3.80
N VAL A 49 -60.88 -10.67 -3.25
CA VAL A 49 -60.04 -11.82 -3.59
C VAL A 49 -60.24 -12.24 -5.06
N SER A 50 -59.12 -12.37 -5.81
CA SER A 50 -59.03 -13.31 -6.91
C SER A 50 -57.66 -13.97 -6.87
N ASN A 51 -57.71 -15.25 -6.64
CA ASN A 51 -56.65 -16.23 -6.56
C ASN A 51 -56.08 -16.43 -7.98
N ALA A 52 -54.85 -16.08 -8.22
CA ALA A 52 -54.09 -16.51 -9.38
C ALA A 52 -52.59 -16.57 -9.04
N GLY A 53 -52.09 -17.80 -9.04
CA GLY A 53 -50.70 -18.18 -9.31
C GLY A 53 -49.62 -17.41 -8.59
N ALA A 54 -49.26 -17.81 -7.39
CA ALA A 54 -48.02 -17.45 -6.75
C ALA A 54 -46.83 -18.03 -7.55
N SER A 55 -46.29 -17.26 -8.45
CA SER A 55 -44.86 -17.43 -8.78
C SER A 55 -44.08 -16.85 -7.62
N GLU A 56 -43.59 -17.69 -6.75
CA GLU A 56 -42.54 -17.36 -5.78
C GLU A 56 -41.33 -16.81 -6.54
N SER A 57 -41.27 -15.49 -6.70
CA SER A 57 -40.04 -14.81 -6.91
C SER A 57 -39.28 -14.89 -5.57
N THR A 58 -38.55 -15.96 -5.39
CA THR A 58 -37.52 -16.10 -4.38
C THR A 58 -36.54 -14.93 -4.55
N LEU A 59 -36.74 -13.89 -3.77
CA LEU A 59 -35.70 -12.96 -3.33
C LEU A 59 -34.75 -13.74 -2.40
N GLY A 60 -34.18 -14.83 -2.92
CA GLY A 60 -33.05 -15.52 -2.37
C GLY A 60 -31.84 -14.71 -2.66
N GLY A 61 -31.58 -13.66 -1.89
CA GLY A 61 -30.23 -13.13 -1.75
C GLY A 61 -29.39 -14.32 -1.32
N SER A 62 -28.66 -14.92 -2.26
CA SER A 62 -27.72 -16.01 -1.99
C SER A 62 -26.78 -15.51 -0.93
N ILE A 63 -26.99 -15.93 0.34
CA ILE A 63 -26.07 -15.66 1.42
C ILE A 63 -24.78 -16.33 1.00
N SER A 64 -23.78 -15.54 0.59
CA SER A 64 -22.48 -16.06 0.19
C SER A 64 -21.89 -16.84 1.36
N ALA A 65 -21.46 -18.06 1.12
CA ALA A 65 -20.83 -18.88 2.14
C ALA A 65 -19.57 -18.18 2.69
N ILE A 66 -19.33 -18.36 3.98
CA ILE A 66 -18.13 -17.85 4.65
C ILE A 66 -17.03 -18.91 4.55
N VAL A 67 -15.85 -18.49 4.14
CA VAL A 67 -14.64 -19.30 4.06
C VAL A 67 -13.72 -18.88 5.20
N THR A 68 -13.19 -19.86 5.92
CA THR A 68 -12.18 -19.63 6.96
C THR A 68 -10.78 -19.72 6.34
N LEU A 69 -9.96 -18.70 6.55
CA LEU A 69 -8.58 -18.67 6.06
C LEU A 69 -7.64 -18.66 7.28
N VAL A 70 -6.65 -19.54 7.25
CA VAL A 70 -5.63 -19.66 8.28
C VAL A 70 -4.31 -19.20 7.67
N VAL A 71 -3.77 -18.09 8.18
CA VAL A 71 -2.69 -17.35 7.54
C VAL A 71 -1.48 -17.25 8.46
N GLY A 72 -0.31 -17.46 7.87
CA GLY A 72 0.98 -17.31 8.52
C GLY A 72 1.35 -18.46 9.44
N GLN A 73 2.56 -18.39 9.96
CA GLN A 73 3.09 -19.37 10.91
C GLN A 73 2.33 -19.33 12.25
N GLU A 74 1.84 -18.16 12.64
CA GLU A 74 1.01 -17.96 13.84
C GLU A 74 -0.43 -18.46 13.66
N GLN A 75 -0.80 -18.95 12.49
CA GLN A 75 -2.13 -19.46 12.16
C GLN A 75 -3.27 -18.46 12.47
N ARG A 76 -3.07 -17.19 12.15
CA ARG A 76 -4.12 -16.16 12.32
C ARG A 76 -5.34 -16.50 11.45
N ILE A 77 -6.50 -16.41 12.06
CA ILE A 77 -7.76 -16.78 11.43
C ILE A 77 -8.43 -15.54 10.84
N PHE A 78 -8.77 -15.62 9.56
CA PHE A 78 -9.58 -14.66 8.85
C PHE A 78 -10.87 -15.35 8.35
N ALA A 79 -11.92 -14.55 8.19
CA ALA A 79 -13.17 -15.00 7.59
C ALA A 79 -13.51 -14.08 6.42
N ALA A 80 -13.87 -14.67 5.29
CA ALA A 80 -14.24 -13.91 4.10
C ALA A 80 -15.37 -14.58 3.33
N HIS A 81 -16.16 -13.78 2.63
CA HIS A 81 -17.23 -14.28 1.77
C HIS A 81 -16.64 -14.92 0.51
N GLU A 82 -17.17 -16.08 0.14
CA GLU A 82 -16.72 -16.84 -1.03
C GLU A 82 -16.79 -16.04 -2.33
N ASN A 83 -17.86 -15.28 -2.54
CA ASN A 83 -18.03 -14.44 -3.72
C ASN A 83 -16.98 -13.33 -3.81
N ILE A 84 -16.52 -12.79 -2.67
CA ILE A 84 -15.46 -11.77 -2.61
C ILE A 84 -14.11 -12.40 -2.93
N LEU A 85 -13.81 -13.56 -2.35
CA LEU A 85 -12.58 -14.30 -2.68
C LEU A 85 -12.56 -14.72 -4.16
N GLY A 86 -13.71 -14.99 -4.73
CA GLY A 86 -13.88 -15.33 -6.14
C GLY A 86 -13.44 -14.25 -7.14
N ALA A 87 -13.17 -13.02 -6.71
CA ALA A 87 -12.53 -12.01 -7.54
C ALA A 87 -11.08 -12.37 -7.91
N SER A 88 -10.43 -13.25 -7.13
CA SER A 88 -9.08 -13.74 -7.39
C SER A 88 -9.12 -15.09 -8.12
N PRO A 89 -8.43 -15.22 -9.28
CA PRO A 89 -8.31 -16.49 -9.98
C PRO A 89 -7.72 -17.62 -9.12
N PHE A 90 -6.77 -17.27 -8.26
CA PHE A 90 -6.18 -18.22 -7.32
C PHE A 90 -7.23 -18.79 -6.38
N PHE A 91 -7.99 -17.95 -5.67
CA PHE A 91 -9.02 -18.41 -4.75
C PHE A 91 -10.16 -19.11 -5.46
N GLN A 92 -10.51 -18.71 -6.69
CA GLN A 92 -11.48 -19.45 -7.51
C GLN A 92 -11.05 -20.90 -7.71
N SER A 93 -9.79 -21.13 -8.08
CA SER A 93 -9.29 -22.48 -8.32
C SER A 93 -9.24 -23.31 -7.03
N VAL A 94 -8.78 -22.72 -5.92
CA VAL A 94 -8.74 -23.39 -4.62
C VAL A 94 -10.14 -23.76 -4.14
N LEU A 95 -11.10 -22.86 -4.24
CA LEU A 95 -12.48 -23.10 -3.82
C LEU A 95 -13.18 -24.16 -4.67
N LYS A 96 -12.94 -24.18 -5.99
CA LYS A 96 -13.46 -25.23 -6.87
C LYS A 96 -12.93 -26.61 -6.50
N ASN A 97 -11.64 -26.71 -6.18
CA ASN A 97 -11.03 -27.97 -5.79
C ASN A 97 -11.52 -28.48 -4.42
N GLN A 98 -11.81 -27.57 -3.49
CA GLN A 98 -12.31 -27.93 -2.15
C GLN A 98 -13.80 -28.34 -2.15
N LEU A 99 -14.59 -27.92 -3.14
CA LEU A 99 -16.01 -28.32 -3.25
C LEU A 99 -16.20 -29.84 -3.38
N MET A 100 -15.14 -30.58 -3.72
CA MET A 100 -15.18 -32.04 -3.83
C MET A 100 -14.99 -32.76 -2.48
N ASP A 101 -14.41 -32.13 -1.44
CA ASP A 101 -13.83 -32.90 -0.32
C ASP A 101 -14.29 -32.52 1.10
N SER A 102 -14.95 -31.39 1.38
CA SER A 102 -15.21 -31.04 2.78
C SER A 102 -16.42 -30.14 3.06
N GLN A 103 -17.15 -30.48 4.14
CA GLN A 103 -18.25 -29.67 4.68
C GLN A 103 -17.81 -28.31 5.26
N THR A 104 -16.52 -28.12 5.54
CA THR A 104 -15.96 -26.87 6.06
C THR A 104 -15.00 -26.26 5.06
N LYS A 105 -15.37 -25.10 4.51
CA LYS A 105 -14.51 -24.34 3.60
C LYS A 105 -13.38 -23.68 4.39
N LYS A 106 -12.23 -24.33 4.46
CA LYS A 106 -11.02 -23.84 5.15
C LYS A 106 -9.84 -23.81 4.19
N ILE A 107 -9.19 -22.65 4.04
CA ILE A 107 -7.98 -22.46 3.24
C ILE A 107 -6.82 -22.16 4.17
N SER A 108 -5.67 -22.83 3.98
CA SER A 108 -4.45 -22.59 4.73
C SER A 108 -3.42 -21.89 3.85
N LEU A 109 -2.84 -20.80 4.36
CA LEU A 109 -1.85 -19.96 3.70
C LEU A 109 -0.65 -19.73 4.65
N PRO A 110 0.15 -20.78 4.92
CA PRO A 110 1.19 -20.72 5.97
C PRO A 110 2.35 -19.78 5.61
N ASP A 111 2.60 -19.56 4.31
CA ASP A 111 3.72 -18.75 3.81
C ASP A 111 3.36 -17.26 3.66
N GLU A 112 2.12 -16.87 3.97
CA GLU A 112 1.67 -15.48 3.84
C GLU A 112 1.81 -14.73 5.16
N GLU A 113 2.20 -13.46 5.07
CA GLU A 113 2.19 -12.58 6.24
C GLU A 113 0.77 -12.09 6.54
N PRO A 114 0.28 -12.22 7.79
CA PRO A 114 -1.07 -11.81 8.16
C PRO A 114 -1.38 -10.33 7.84
N GLU A 115 -0.40 -9.45 7.98
CA GLU A 115 -0.53 -8.02 7.68
C GLU A 115 -0.73 -7.76 6.18
N VAL A 116 0.00 -8.50 5.34
CA VAL A 116 -0.15 -8.46 3.88
C VAL A 116 -1.52 -8.98 3.49
N PHE A 117 -1.89 -10.13 4.03
CA PHE A 117 -3.16 -10.78 3.73
C PHE A 117 -4.36 -9.92 4.18
N SER A 118 -4.28 -9.28 5.34
CA SER A 118 -5.27 -8.31 5.81
C SER A 118 -5.49 -7.18 4.80
N SER A 119 -4.40 -6.65 4.22
CA SER A 119 -4.47 -5.59 3.21
C SER A 119 -5.09 -6.09 1.90
N ILE A 120 -4.82 -7.34 1.51
CA ILE A 120 -5.44 -7.97 0.34
C ILE A 120 -6.94 -8.16 0.55
N LEU A 121 -7.37 -8.62 1.73
CA LEU A 121 -8.79 -8.72 2.06
C LEU A 121 -9.45 -7.34 2.05
N GLU A 122 -8.82 -6.33 2.62
CA GLU A 122 -9.35 -4.96 2.60
C GLU A 122 -9.56 -4.48 1.16
N TYR A 123 -8.59 -4.72 0.28
CA TYR A 123 -8.72 -4.41 -1.14
C TYR A 123 -9.89 -5.17 -1.80
N LEU A 124 -10.03 -6.46 -1.57
CA LEU A 124 -11.11 -7.26 -2.14
C LEU A 124 -12.50 -6.75 -1.73
N TYR A 125 -12.64 -6.21 -0.51
CA TYR A 125 -13.91 -5.65 -0.03
C TYR A 125 -14.14 -4.19 -0.43
N LYS A 126 -13.07 -3.39 -0.54
CA LYS A 126 -13.19 -1.93 -0.63
C LYS A 126 -12.58 -1.33 -1.91
N GLY A 127 -11.85 -2.12 -2.69
CA GLY A 127 -11.14 -1.66 -3.88
C GLY A 127 -9.82 -0.91 -3.60
N ASP A 128 -9.45 -0.74 -2.33
CA ASP A 128 -8.17 -0.16 -1.89
C ASP A 128 -7.86 -0.67 -0.47
N TYR A 129 -6.63 -0.50 -0.01
CA TYR A 129 -6.17 -0.86 1.34
C TYR A 129 -5.54 0.35 2.04
N TYR A 130 -5.47 0.31 3.37
CA TYR A 130 -4.91 1.41 4.16
C TYR A 130 -3.36 1.46 4.10
N PRO A 131 -2.76 2.69 3.97
CA PRO A 131 -3.37 3.99 3.75
C PRO A 131 -3.91 4.13 2.31
N ARG A 132 -5.10 4.75 2.15
CA ARG A 132 -5.75 4.85 0.85
C ARG A 132 -5.08 5.89 -0.06
N LEU A 133 -5.23 5.68 -1.36
CA LEU A 133 -4.86 6.68 -2.36
C LEU A 133 -5.95 7.75 -2.45
N VAL A 134 -5.57 9.00 -2.21
CA VAL A 134 -6.44 10.16 -2.32
C VAL A 134 -5.94 11.06 -3.46
N HIS A 135 -6.85 11.43 -4.36
CA HIS A 135 -6.52 12.35 -5.44
C HIS A 135 -6.67 13.79 -4.99
N ASN A 136 -5.56 14.51 -4.89
CA ASN A 136 -5.56 15.94 -4.60
C ASN A 136 -5.90 16.74 -5.89
N LYS A 137 -7.16 17.13 -6.02
CA LYS A 137 -7.65 17.86 -7.22
C LYS A 137 -6.93 19.19 -7.44
N LYS A 138 -6.49 19.87 -6.37
CA LYS A 138 -5.80 21.17 -6.47
C LYS A 138 -4.41 21.04 -7.07
N ARG A 139 -3.67 19.99 -6.71
CA ARG A 139 -2.30 19.73 -7.19
C ARG A 139 -2.27 18.76 -8.37
N ASN A 140 -3.41 18.17 -8.73
CA ASN A 140 -3.52 17.08 -9.70
C ASN A 140 -2.51 15.95 -9.42
N SER A 141 -2.38 15.59 -8.15
CA SER A 141 -1.44 14.58 -7.65
C SER A 141 -2.15 13.56 -6.78
N TRP A 142 -1.57 12.37 -6.70
CA TRP A 142 -1.99 11.34 -5.76
C TRP A 142 -1.18 11.47 -4.48
N GLU A 143 -1.86 11.34 -3.36
CA GLU A 143 -1.27 11.40 -2.03
C GLU A 143 -1.81 10.20 -1.22
N LEU A 144 -1.05 9.75 -0.22
CA LEU A 144 -1.55 8.77 0.72
C LEU A 144 -2.41 9.47 1.77
N GLU A 145 -3.50 8.82 2.17
CA GLU A 145 -4.31 9.26 3.29
C GLU A 145 -3.42 9.40 4.53
N GLN A 146 -3.48 10.57 5.17
CA GLN A 146 -2.70 10.78 6.38
C GLN A 146 -3.29 9.92 7.49
N ALA A 147 -2.47 9.04 8.07
CA ALA A 147 -2.81 8.37 9.30
C ALA A 147 -3.03 9.43 10.39
N GLY A 148 -4.01 9.22 11.27
CA GLY A 148 -4.44 10.14 12.30
C GLY A 148 -3.33 10.89 13.05
N GLU A 149 -3.59 11.53 14.20
CA GLU A 149 -2.72 12.50 14.88
C GLU A 149 -1.24 12.07 15.06
N ASP A 150 -0.93 10.78 15.00
CA ASP A 150 0.45 10.26 15.06
C ASP A 150 1.16 10.18 13.70
N GLY A 151 0.49 10.45 12.59
CA GLY A 151 1.09 10.69 11.26
C GLY A 151 1.95 9.56 10.67
N ARG A 152 2.09 8.42 11.31
CA ARG A 152 2.89 7.29 10.85
C ARG A 152 1.99 6.20 10.28
N SER A 153 1.86 6.19 8.97
CA SER A 153 1.52 4.96 8.26
C SER A 153 2.76 4.06 8.33
N GLU A 154 2.62 2.87 8.85
CA GLU A 154 3.69 1.88 8.81
C GLU A 154 3.95 1.51 7.35
N ALA A 155 4.98 2.13 6.77
CA ALA A 155 5.41 1.86 5.40
C ALA A 155 6.08 0.50 5.27
N THR A 156 6.51 -0.10 6.38
CA THR A 156 7.26 -1.35 6.46
C THR A 156 6.52 -2.40 7.28
N ILE A 157 6.79 -3.65 6.97
CA ILE A 157 6.33 -4.83 7.71
C ILE A 157 7.52 -5.75 7.96
N TYR A 158 7.50 -6.49 9.06
CA TYR A 158 8.42 -7.59 9.26
C TYR A 158 7.96 -8.79 8.41
N HIS A 159 8.90 -9.42 7.69
CA HIS A 159 8.62 -10.57 6.84
C HIS A 159 9.49 -11.75 7.25
N HIS A 160 8.86 -12.86 7.62
CA HIS A 160 9.57 -14.04 8.16
C HIS A 160 10.56 -14.63 7.18
N THR A 161 10.21 -14.76 5.90
CA THR A 161 11.10 -15.36 4.89
C THR A 161 12.40 -14.56 4.68
N VAL A 162 12.36 -13.25 4.92
CA VAL A 162 13.51 -12.36 4.75
C VAL A 162 14.21 -12.10 6.08
N GLU A 163 13.60 -12.50 7.18
CA GLU A 163 14.03 -12.21 8.55
C GLU A 163 14.33 -10.72 8.78
N GLY A 164 13.49 -9.87 8.21
CA GLY A 164 13.71 -8.42 8.23
C GLY A 164 12.53 -7.61 7.73
N GLU A 165 12.72 -6.28 7.76
CA GLU A 165 11.70 -5.33 7.31
C GLU A 165 11.68 -5.17 5.80
N LEU A 166 10.48 -5.27 5.23
CA LEU A 166 10.17 -4.98 3.84
C LEU A 166 9.20 -3.81 3.73
N LEU A 167 9.21 -3.14 2.59
CA LEU A 167 8.14 -2.22 2.23
C LEU A 167 6.83 -2.99 2.08
N LYS A 168 5.81 -2.58 2.83
CA LYS A 168 4.48 -3.19 2.84
C LYS A 168 3.89 -3.28 1.43
N ASP A 169 3.99 -2.19 0.67
CA ASP A 169 3.47 -2.12 -0.69
C ASP A 169 4.19 -3.10 -1.65
N THR A 170 5.48 -3.39 -1.43
CA THR A 170 6.21 -4.41 -2.18
C THR A 170 5.69 -5.81 -1.90
N ALA A 171 5.51 -6.15 -0.63
CA ALA A 171 4.97 -7.45 -0.26
C ALA A 171 3.55 -7.65 -0.81
N ILE A 172 2.71 -6.61 -0.73
CA ILE A 172 1.36 -6.62 -1.32
C ILE A 172 1.41 -6.78 -2.85
N TYR A 173 2.35 -6.10 -3.54
CA TYR A 173 2.51 -6.26 -4.99
C TYR A 173 2.84 -7.70 -5.37
N CYS A 174 3.80 -8.32 -4.68
CA CYS A 174 4.19 -9.71 -4.94
C CYS A 174 3.06 -10.71 -4.61
N ALA A 175 2.34 -10.49 -3.52
CA ALA A 175 1.17 -11.31 -3.20
C ALA A 175 0.02 -11.10 -4.20
N ALA A 176 -0.16 -9.87 -4.71
CA ALA A 176 -1.15 -9.59 -5.76
C ALA A 176 -0.82 -10.30 -7.07
N GLU A 177 0.47 -10.45 -7.42
CA GLU A 177 0.92 -11.30 -8.54
C GLU A 177 0.49 -12.75 -8.33
N LYS A 178 0.81 -13.33 -7.18
CA LYS A 178 0.44 -14.69 -6.79
C LYS A 178 -1.07 -14.95 -6.86
N TYR A 179 -1.88 -13.96 -6.46
CA TYR A 179 -3.34 -14.07 -6.45
C TYR A 179 -4.02 -13.64 -7.74
N GLY A 180 -3.28 -13.15 -8.74
CA GLY A 180 -3.80 -12.70 -10.03
C GLY A 180 -4.62 -11.41 -9.93
N LEU A 181 -4.24 -10.48 -9.06
CA LEU A 181 -4.93 -9.21 -8.77
C LEU A 181 -4.21 -8.02 -9.42
N GLU A 182 -4.32 -7.87 -10.75
CA GLU A 182 -3.59 -6.85 -11.51
C GLU A 182 -3.88 -5.40 -11.06
N GLU A 183 -5.12 -5.07 -10.70
CA GLU A 183 -5.42 -3.73 -10.21
C GLU A 183 -4.78 -3.45 -8.85
N LEU A 184 -4.70 -4.46 -7.97
CA LEU A 184 -4.00 -4.34 -6.69
C LEU A 184 -2.51 -4.10 -6.91
N LYS A 185 -1.87 -4.77 -7.88
CA LYS A 185 -0.48 -4.51 -8.28
C LYS A 185 -0.27 -3.04 -8.67
N ARG A 186 -1.18 -2.48 -9.48
CA ARG A 186 -1.10 -1.06 -9.90
C ARG A 186 -1.22 -0.10 -8.73
N ILE A 187 -2.14 -0.38 -7.80
CA ILE A 187 -2.33 0.41 -6.58
C ILE A 187 -1.08 0.35 -5.71
N ALA A 188 -0.57 -0.85 -5.43
CA ALA A 188 0.62 -1.06 -4.60
C ALA A 188 1.85 -0.35 -5.18
N LEU A 189 2.10 -0.48 -6.49
CA LEU A 189 3.21 0.20 -7.16
C LEU A 189 3.10 1.73 -7.07
N ARG A 190 1.88 2.27 -7.19
CA ARG A 190 1.65 3.72 -7.06
C ARG A 190 1.90 4.20 -5.64
N LYS A 191 1.42 3.47 -4.63
CA LYS A 191 1.64 3.78 -3.21
C LYS A 191 3.12 3.75 -2.86
N GLN A 192 3.84 2.72 -3.30
CA GLN A 192 5.27 2.61 -3.10
C GLN A 192 6.04 3.83 -3.63
N GLY A 193 5.63 4.38 -4.77
CA GLY A 193 6.22 5.59 -5.34
C GLY A 193 6.01 6.87 -4.50
N LEU A 194 5.09 6.85 -3.55
CA LEU A 194 4.78 7.96 -2.64
C LEU A 194 5.48 7.83 -1.28
N GLN A 195 6.11 6.70 -0.99
CA GLN A 195 6.85 6.49 0.27
C GLN A 195 8.12 7.35 0.32
N SER A 196 8.45 7.83 1.49
CA SER A 196 9.64 8.66 1.75
C SER A 196 10.25 8.34 3.11
N GLY A 197 11.53 8.67 3.28
CA GLY A 197 12.22 8.47 4.56
C GLY A 197 12.60 7.01 4.86
N ILE A 198 12.54 6.12 3.87
CA ILE A 198 12.84 4.70 4.02
C ILE A 198 14.36 4.47 4.05
N GLN A 199 14.82 3.58 4.92
CA GLN A 199 16.22 3.23 5.03
C GLN A 199 16.72 2.48 3.79
N ALA A 200 18.00 2.68 3.43
CA ALA A 200 18.61 2.03 2.27
C ALA A 200 18.61 0.49 2.40
N SER A 201 18.78 -0.04 3.60
CA SER A 201 18.69 -1.48 3.89
C SER A 201 17.31 -2.05 3.54
N THR A 202 16.26 -1.39 4.00
CA THR A 202 14.87 -1.80 3.73
C THR A 202 14.55 -1.73 2.22
N ILE A 203 15.04 -0.70 1.52
CA ILE A 203 14.85 -0.59 0.06
C ILE A 203 15.55 -1.74 -0.66
N LEU A 204 16.80 -2.06 -0.28
CA LEU A 204 17.56 -3.15 -0.92
C LEU A 204 16.95 -4.52 -0.61
N ALA A 205 16.55 -4.76 0.64
CA ALA A 205 15.84 -5.99 1.03
C ALA A 205 14.53 -6.15 0.24
N SER A 206 13.76 -5.07 0.12
CA SER A 206 12.50 -5.07 -0.65
C SER A 206 12.73 -5.27 -2.15
N ALA A 207 13.80 -4.68 -2.73
CA ALA A 207 14.17 -4.93 -4.11
C ALA A 207 14.54 -6.40 -4.34
N ARG A 208 15.33 -6.99 -3.45
CA ARG A 208 15.68 -8.42 -3.50
C ARG A 208 14.43 -9.31 -3.42
N TYR A 209 13.53 -8.99 -2.50
CA TYR A 209 12.26 -9.70 -2.35
C TYR A 209 11.41 -9.60 -3.63
N ALA A 210 11.34 -8.42 -4.25
CA ALA A 210 10.65 -8.22 -5.52
C ALA A 210 11.23 -9.09 -6.64
N TYR A 211 12.55 -9.16 -6.77
CA TYR A 211 13.22 -10.00 -7.77
C TYR A 211 12.97 -11.49 -7.57
N ALA A 212 12.86 -11.94 -6.31
CA ALA A 212 12.58 -13.34 -6.00
C ALA A 212 11.10 -13.74 -6.19
N ASN A 213 10.17 -12.78 -6.08
CA ASN A 213 8.73 -13.06 -6.02
C ASN A 213 7.93 -12.47 -7.20
N THR A 214 8.61 -11.95 -8.23
CA THR A 214 7.98 -11.52 -9.48
C THR A 214 8.60 -12.26 -10.68
N PRO A 215 7.81 -12.64 -11.69
CA PRO A 215 8.33 -13.25 -12.89
C PRO A 215 9.19 -12.25 -13.69
N ASP A 216 10.11 -12.76 -14.52
CA ASP A 216 10.98 -11.92 -15.35
C ASP A 216 10.21 -11.06 -16.37
N THR A 217 9.00 -11.49 -16.71
CA THR A 217 8.07 -10.75 -17.58
C THR A 217 7.47 -9.52 -16.92
N ASP A 218 7.43 -9.47 -15.58
CA ASP A 218 6.94 -8.30 -14.84
C ASP A 218 8.09 -7.37 -14.43
N SER A 219 8.44 -6.48 -15.32
CA SER A 219 9.52 -5.52 -15.12
C SER A 219 9.14 -4.28 -14.33
N LYS A 220 7.85 -4.02 -14.07
CA LYS A 220 7.39 -2.72 -13.52
C LYS A 220 7.94 -2.42 -12.14
N LEU A 221 7.82 -3.36 -11.20
CA LEU A 221 8.33 -3.21 -9.85
C LEU A 221 9.86 -3.17 -9.83
N ARG A 222 10.50 -4.04 -10.63
CA ARG A 222 11.97 -4.07 -10.79
C ARG A 222 12.49 -2.73 -11.33
N ALA A 223 11.90 -2.20 -12.40
CA ALA A 223 12.25 -0.90 -12.97
C ALA A 223 12.06 0.25 -11.97
N HIS A 224 11.01 0.20 -11.13
CA HIS A 224 10.82 1.17 -10.06
C HIS A 224 12.02 1.20 -9.09
N TYR A 225 12.48 0.03 -8.65
CA TYR A 225 13.64 -0.07 -7.76
C TYR A 225 14.94 0.40 -8.41
N LEU A 226 15.19 0.00 -9.66
CA LEU A 226 16.36 0.46 -10.41
C LEU A 226 16.38 1.98 -10.53
N ALA A 227 15.26 2.58 -10.92
CA ALA A 227 15.11 4.04 -11.03
C ALA A 227 15.27 4.74 -9.67
N LEU A 228 14.77 4.17 -8.58
CA LEU A 228 14.91 4.71 -7.22
C LEU A 228 16.38 4.70 -6.77
N ILE A 229 17.09 3.59 -6.96
CA ILE A 229 18.50 3.44 -6.59
C ILE A 229 19.37 4.41 -7.42
N ILE A 230 19.14 4.49 -8.74
CA ILE A 230 19.90 5.39 -9.63
C ILE A 230 19.68 6.86 -9.23
N ARG A 231 18.43 7.26 -8.99
CA ARG A 231 18.09 8.61 -8.57
C ARG A 231 18.72 8.98 -7.22
N SER A 232 18.77 8.04 -6.29
CA SER A 232 19.33 8.21 -4.94
C SER A 232 20.76 7.67 -4.80
N ARG A 233 21.48 7.51 -5.91
CA ARG A 233 22.80 6.88 -5.96
C ARG A 233 23.83 7.44 -4.97
N SER A 234 23.74 8.72 -4.63
CA SER A 234 24.65 9.33 -3.64
C SER A 234 24.48 8.75 -2.23
N THR A 235 23.24 8.38 -1.87
CA THR A 235 22.93 7.72 -0.59
C THR A 235 23.41 6.27 -0.62
N PHE A 236 23.08 5.52 -1.66
CA PHE A 236 23.45 4.12 -1.77
C PHE A 236 24.96 3.92 -1.89
N LYS A 237 25.68 4.76 -2.65
CA LYS A 237 27.14 4.72 -2.77
C LYS A 237 27.85 4.85 -1.42
N ARG A 238 27.28 5.60 -0.48
CA ARG A 238 27.86 5.80 0.86
C ARG A 238 27.42 4.76 1.87
N SER A 239 26.44 3.96 1.53
CA SER A 239 25.90 2.93 2.41
C SER A 239 26.74 1.65 2.29
N GLY A 240 27.35 1.22 3.40
CA GLY A 240 28.00 -0.10 3.47
C GLY A 240 27.03 -1.26 3.20
N THR A 241 25.73 -1.05 3.43
CA THR A 241 24.67 -2.02 3.14
C THR A 241 24.63 -2.41 1.66
N MET A 242 24.82 -1.45 0.75
CA MET A 242 24.88 -1.75 -0.69
C MET A 242 26.01 -2.70 -1.04
N GLN A 243 27.20 -2.48 -0.44
CA GLN A 243 28.36 -3.33 -0.65
C GLN A 243 28.14 -4.73 -0.08
N LEU A 244 27.54 -4.81 1.11
CA LEU A 244 27.20 -6.08 1.74
C LEU A 244 26.18 -6.88 0.90
N GLU A 245 25.14 -6.23 0.40
CA GLU A 245 24.14 -6.87 -0.48
C GLU A 245 24.74 -7.37 -1.79
N MET A 246 25.68 -6.62 -2.38
CA MET A 246 26.42 -7.06 -3.57
C MET A 246 27.28 -8.28 -3.26
N PHE A 247 27.89 -8.34 -2.10
CA PHE A 247 28.72 -9.46 -1.68
C PHE A 247 27.88 -10.71 -1.39
N ASN A 248 26.69 -10.56 -0.85
CA ASN A 248 25.76 -11.66 -0.51
C ASN A 248 25.08 -12.32 -1.72
N GLY A 249 25.44 -11.92 -2.94
CA GLY A 249 25.18 -12.72 -4.13
C GLY A 249 23.85 -12.50 -4.84
N ASN A 250 23.23 -11.32 -4.70
CA ASN A 250 22.01 -10.99 -5.45
C ASN A 250 22.31 -10.57 -6.90
N THR A 251 22.79 -11.52 -7.70
CA THR A 251 23.42 -11.27 -8.99
C THR A 251 22.51 -10.61 -10.01
N GLN A 252 21.22 -10.99 -10.09
CA GLN A 252 20.30 -10.44 -11.09
C GLN A 252 19.97 -8.96 -10.83
N LEU A 253 19.64 -8.59 -9.59
CA LEU A 253 19.37 -7.18 -9.24
C LEU A 253 20.57 -6.28 -9.59
N PHE A 254 21.79 -6.71 -9.25
CA PHE A 254 22.97 -5.89 -9.47
C PHE A 254 23.41 -5.88 -10.92
N PHE A 255 23.18 -6.97 -11.68
CA PHE A 255 23.38 -6.99 -13.12
C PHE A 255 22.44 -5.99 -13.81
N ASP A 256 21.15 -6.04 -13.50
CA ASP A 256 20.16 -5.13 -14.07
C ASP A 256 20.46 -3.67 -13.67
N LEU A 257 20.91 -3.44 -12.43
CA LEU A 257 21.32 -2.13 -11.96
C LEU A 257 22.53 -1.60 -12.72
N PHE A 258 23.51 -2.45 -13.01
CA PHE A 258 24.67 -2.07 -13.81
C PHE A 258 24.26 -1.66 -15.22
N VAL A 259 23.43 -2.47 -15.89
CA VAL A 259 22.91 -2.16 -17.23
C VAL A 259 22.11 -0.86 -17.22
N ALA A 260 21.22 -0.68 -16.21
CA ALA A 260 20.42 0.54 -16.09
C ALA A 260 21.29 1.79 -15.81
N LEU A 261 22.38 1.65 -15.07
CA LEU A 261 23.35 2.75 -14.86
C LEU A 261 24.10 3.10 -16.15
N CYS A 262 24.52 2.10 -16.95
CA CYS A 262 25.15 2.37 -18.25
C CYS A 262 24.21 3.15 -19.17
N ASN A 263 22.97 2.69 -19.32
CA ASN A 263 21.95 3.39 -20.10
C ASN A 263 21.73 4.83 -19.61
N HIS A 264 21.65 5.03 -18.29
CA HIS A 264 21.49 6.37 -17.72
C HIS A 264 22.69 7.30 -18.01
N VAL A 265 23.90 6.78 -18.02
CA VAL A 265 25.12 7.56 -18.40
C VAL A 265 25.07 7.93 -19.88
N ASP A 266 24.68 7.00 -20.76
CA ASP A 266 24.54 7.26 -22.19
C ASP A 266 23.47 8.31 -22.48
N ASP A 267 22.33 8.28 -21.78
CA ASP A 267 21.27 9.27 -21.89
C ASP A 267 21.76 10.67 -21.49
N ILE A 268 22.52 10.80 -20.40
CA ILE A 268 23.08 12.06 -19.95
C ILE A 268 24.10 12.58 -20.97
N SER A 269 24.94 11.71 -21.51
CA SER A 269 25.96 12.07 -22.50
C SER A 269 25.33 12.56 -23.81
N SER A 270 24.28 11.88 -24.26
CA SER A 270 23.52 12.25 -25.44
C SER A 270 22.76 13.58 -25.26
N ALA A 271 22.16 13.82 -24.08
CA ALA A 271 21.48 15.06 -23.77
C ALA A 271 22.46 16.25 -23.68
N ALA A 272 23.70 16.02 -23.26
CA ALA A 272 24.73 17.05 -23.21
C ALA A 272 25.31 17.43 -24.59
N SER A 273 25.27 16.50 -25.55
CA SER A 273 25.77 16.69 -26.91
C SER A 273 24.78 17.33 -27.88
N THR A 274 23.49 17.41 -27.54
CA THR A 274 22.49 18.10 -28.37
C THR A 274 22.65 19.63 -28.26
N PRO A 275 22.98 20.33 -29.39
CA PRO A 275 23.11 21.80 -29.36
C PRO A 275 21.78 22.42 -28.98
N ARG A 276 21.77 23.25 -27.93
CA ARG A 276 20.60 24.10 -27.60
C ARG A 276 20.39 25.07 -28.79
N THR A 277 19.32 24.89 -29.54
CA THR A 277 18.86 25.89 -30.50
C THR A 277 18.69 27.23 -29.79
N PRO A 278 19.35 28.32 -30.26
CA PRO A 278 19.17 29.62 -29.66
C PRO A 278 17.70 30.01 -29.77
N ARG A 279 17.13 30.37 -28.64
CA ARG A 279 15.75 30.87 -28.57
C ARG A 279 15.70 32.13 -29.43
N SER A 280 15.07 32.03 -30.61
CA SER A 280 14.84 33.19 -31.50
C SER A 280 14.22 34.33 -30.70
N GLY A 281 15.00 35.40 -30.50
CA GLY A 281 14.52 36.62 -29.88
C GLY A 281 13.38 37.17 -30.75
N ARG A 282 12.24 37.44 -30.14
CA ARG A 282 11.19 38.23 -30.77
C ARG A 282 11.76 39.62 -31.09
N PRO A 283 11.65 40.09 -32.31
CA PRO A 283 11.89 41.53 -32.58
C PRO A 283 10.76 42.35 -31.95
N PHE A 284 11.14 43.51 -31.43
CA PHE A 284 10.26 44.51 -30.83
C PHE A 284 9.22 45.03 -31.83
#